data_1a60cefb283a5ceeb7e7e5aaa40bf131
#
_entry.id   1a60cefb283a5ceeb7e7e5aaa40bf131
#
_cell.length_a   1.000
_cell.length_b   1.000
_cell.length_c   1.000
_cell.angle_alpha   90.00
_cell.angle_beta   90.00
_cell.angle_gamma   90.00
#
_symmetry.space_group_name_H-M   'P 1'
#
loop_
_entity.id
_entity.type
_entity.pdbx_description
1 polymer ?
#
loop_
_entity_poly.entity_id
_entity_poly.type
_entity_poly.pdbx_seq_one_letter_code
_entity_poly.pdbx_strand_id
1 'polypeptide(L)'
;MIKHNKNRFVPLFISLGVIVGILIGSFFANHFSGNRLSIINNSSNKILDLFHLIDDQYVDSVNIPDLVEKSMPQILKELDPHSTYISAAKVEESMQDLRGSFSGIGIQFTLYKDTIRVVKVVKGGPSESVGIQAGDRIINIDGKAYVGDTISNDGTMLRLKGPKGSVARLGVKRAGQPRTLTFNITRGDVPVKTVDAAYMAAPGTGYIRITGFGDTTYAEFIAALTKLQTQGFAKLIIDLRGNPGGYMETAVQLANEFLPKNSLIVYTKGRKSPRKEYRTDGRGAYQNLPLVVLVDETSASASEIFAGAIQDNDRGTIIGRRSFGKGLVQVPIEFPDGSMLRLTTARYYTPSGRCVQKPYRPGDEEDYEADLLLRAEHGEYFSADSIRNSGEKYKTRLGRTVYGGGGIVPDIFVPRDTTGITSYFKEAYLGGLLFQYAYDYVDNHRIDLAKYNNINTLSAYINKKNIVEGFANYAAKAGLKRRNLMIQRSHKLLVTYISSAIIGDMLDDNEAAQYANRTDPAVNKAISVLATSNAFPQAPHKSREQAWATICRVKPNTHFAWSFGRNTFLNLLQQAKCNARPHNTPSLKHLNDKPLYALCPKRRHFVNI
;
A
#
# COMPACT_ATOMS: atom_id res chain seq x y z
N MET A 1 24.46 -100.90 9.44
CA MET A 1 23.56 -99.83 8.95
C MET A 1 24.06 -98.52 9.45
N ILE A 2 24.76 -97.78 8.59
CA ILE A 2 25.31 -96.44 8.92
C ILE A 2 24.30 -95.41 8.37
N LYS A 3 23.59 -94.71 9.28
CA LYS A 3 22.68 -93.62 8.91
C LYS A 3 23.53 -92.45 8.53
N HIS A 4 23.50 -92.10 7.26
CA HIS A 4 24.15 -90.88 6.72
C HIS A 4 23.42 -89.63 7.27
N ASN A 5 24.14 -88.83 8.03
CA ASN A 5 23.62 -87.59 8.63
C ASN A 5 23.60 -86.47 7.57
N LYS A 6 22.47 -86.29 6.89
CA LYS A 6 22.26 -85.31 5.80
C LYS A 6 22.32 -83.83 6.26
N ASN A 7 22.34 -83.61 7.59
CA ASN A 7 22.24 -82.27 8.14
C ASN A 7 23.58 -81.52 8.41
N ARG A 8 24.69 -82.20 8.10
CA ARG A 8 26.02 -81.63 8.43
C ARG A 8 26.40 -80.36 7.57
N PHE A 9 25.75 -80.16 6.46
CA PHE A 9 26.00 -79.05 5.57
C PHE A 9 24.99 -77.90 5.67
N VAL A 10 23.91 -78.04 6.46
CA VAL A 10 22.87 -77.00 6.64
C VAL A 10 23.45 -75.72 7.19
N PRO A 11 24.36 -75.69 8.21
CA PRO A 11 24.97 -74.46 8.69
C PRO A 11 25.82 -73.78 7.63
N LEU A 12 26.48 -74.53 6.79
CA LEU A 12 27.33 -74.02 5.71
C LEU A 12 26.50 -73.35 4.61
N PHE A 13 25.35 -73.91 4.24
CA PHE A 13 24.43 -73.27 3.28
C PHE A 13 23.73 -72.04 3.84
N ILE A 14 23.41 -72.01 5.13
CA ILE A 14 22.83 -70.83 5.80
C ILE A 14 23.88 -69.71 5.83
N SER A 15 25.12 -69.98 6.23
CA SER A 15 26.17 -68.96 6.25
C SER A 15 26.54 -68.45 4.85
N LEU A 16 26.55 -69.32 3.85
CA LEU A 16 26.74 -68.95 2.46
C LEU A 16 25.59 -68.09 1.96
N GLY A 17 24.35 -68.40 2.30
CA GLY A 17 23.16 -67.59 1.98
C GLY A 17 23.18 -66.21 2.62
N VAL A 18 23.61 -66.11 3.87
CA VAL A 18 23.80 -64.81 4.58
C VAL A 18 24.90 -63.98 3.92
N ILE A 19 26.04 -64.57 3.58
CA ILE A 19 27.14 -63.89 2.90
C ILE A 19 26.69 -63.37 1.52
N VAL A 20 26.02 -64.22 0.73
CA VAL A 20 25.47 -63.85 -0.57
C VAL A 20 24.40 -62.74 -0.43
N GLY A 21 23.53 -62.83 0.58
CA GLY A 21 22.54 -61.82 0.89
C GLY A 21 23.18 -60.45 1.26
N ILE A 22 24.24 -60.48 2.08
CA ILE A 22 25.01 -59.26 2.42
C ILE A 22 25.70 -58.68 1.18
N LEU A 23 26.31 -59.49 0.33
CA LEU A 23 26.97 -59.06 -0.91
C LEU A 23 25.97 -58.47 -1.90
N ILE A 24 24.81 -59.11 -2.08
CA ILE A 24 23.74 -58.61 -2.94
C ILE A 24 23.14 -57.33 -2.34
N GLY A 25 22.88 -57.29 -1.03
CA GLY A 25 22.37 -56.10 -0.34
C GLY A 25 23.35 -54.93 -0.43
N SER A 26 24.65 -55.19 -0.22
CA SER A 26 25.71 -54.20 -0.37
C SER A 26 25.86 -53.71 -1.80
N PHE A 27 25.79 -54.62 -2.78
CA PHE A 27 25.80 -54.25 -4.21
C PHE A 27 24.55 -53.43 -4.60
N PHE A 28 23.38 -53.80 -4.14
CA PHE A 28 22.17 -53.02 -4.35
C PHE A 28 22.18 -51.69 -3.61
N ALA A 29 22.66 -51.64 -2.38
CA ALA A 29 22.82 -50.39 -1.61
C ALA A 29 23.80 -49.43 -2.33
N ASN A 30 24.94 -49.91 -2.78
CA ASN A 30 25.93 -49.08 -3.49
C ASN A 30 25.52 -48.71 -4.95
N HIS A 31 24.78 -49.60 -5.65
CA HIS A 31 24.44 -49.36 -7.07
C HIS A 31 23.09 -48.64 -7.24
N PHE A 32 22.13 -48.84 -6.35
CA PHE A 32 20.80 -48.21 -6.45
C PHE A 32 20.58 -47.01 -5.54
N SER A 33 21.30 -46.85 -4.41
CA SER A 33 21.25 -45.62 -3.62
C SER A 33 22.07 -44.48 -4.23
N GLY A 34 23.17 -44.80 -4.92
CA GLY A 34 24.06 -43.79 -5.49
C GLY A 34 23.55 -43.08 -6.74
N ASN A 35 22.69 -43.73 -7.54
CA ASN A 35 22.31 -43.19 -8.85
C ASN A 35 20.90 -42.64 -8.97
N ARG A 36 20.00 -42.85 -7.98
CA ARG A 36 18.67 -42.21 -8.00
C ARG A 36 18.65 -40.81 -7.40
N LEU A 37 19.62 -40.46 -6.55
CA LEU A 37 19.81 -39.10 -6.05
C LEU A 37 20.67 -38.22 -6.98
N SER A 38 21.49 -38.81 -7.88
CA SER A 38 22.33 -38.05 -8.80
C SER A 38 21.59 -37.49 -10.03
N ILE A 39 20.31 -37.87 -10.25
CA ILE A 39 19.47 -37.34 -11.34
C ILE A 39 18.67 -36.12 -10.88
N ILE A 40 18.58 -35.84 -9.56
CA ILE A 40 17.96 -34.63 -9.04
C ILE A 40 19.06 -33.59 -8.86
N ASN A 41 19.28 -32.80 -9.93
CA ASN A 41 20.01 -31.53 -9.95
C ASN A 41 21.27 -31.46 -9.04
N ASN A 42 22.41 -31.69 -9.61
CA ASN A 42 23.75 -31.43 -9.00
C ASN A 42 23.93 -30.04 -8.35
N SER A 43 23.02 -29.08 -8.59
CA SER A 43 23.11 -27.73 -8.02
C SER A 43 22.48 -27.60 -6.63
N SER A 44 21.38 -28.33 -6.32
CA SER A 44 20.74 -28.26 -5.00
C SER A 44 21.58 -28.97 -3.92
N ASN A 45 22.34 -30.01 -4.29
CA ASN A 45 23.27 -30.66 -3.37
C ASN A 45 24.47 -29.75 -3.01
N LYS A 46 24.93 -28.89 -3.94
CA LYS A 46 26.08 -28.00 -3.67
C LYS A 46 25.85 -27.03 -2.51
N ILE A 47 24.65 -26.54 -2.31
CA ILE A 47 24.35 -25.64 -1.16
C ILE A 47 24.42 -26.41 0.15
N LEU A 48 23.86 -27.61 0.19
CA LEU A 48 23.91 -28.45 1.38
C LEU A 48 25.35 -28.90 1.66
N ASP A 49 26.08 -29.34 0.63
CA ASP A 49 27.50 -29.72 0.71
C ASP A 49 28.36 -28.55 1.19
N LEU A 50 28.07 -27.31 0.73
CA LEU A 50 28.77 -26.12 1.18
C LEU A 50 28.61 -25.90 2.69
N PHE A 51 27.39 -26.01 3.23
CA PHE A 51 27.16 -25.85 4.65
C PHE A 51 27.84 -26.97 5.45
N HIS A 52 27.85 -28.21 4.99
CA HIS A 52 28.58 -29.30 5.61
C HIS A 52 30.09 -29.09 5.58
N LEU A 53 30.66 -28.60 4.47
CA LEU A 53 32.09 -28.28 4.38
C LEU A 53 32.50 -27.14 5.31
N ILE A 54 31.64 -26.12 5.44
CA ILE A 54 31.87 -25.01 6.37
C ILE A 54 31.86 -25.52 7.82
N ASP A 55 30.90 -26.34 8.17
CA ASP A 55 30.78 -26.91 9.53
C ASP A 55 31.97 -27.82 9.87
N ASP A 56 32.45 -28.61 8.91
CA ASP A 56 33.54 -29.60 9.11
C ASP A 56 34.94 -29.03 8.98
N GLN A 57 35.16 -28.06 8.07
CA GLN A 57 36.53 -27.69 7.66
C GLN A 57 36.90 -26.22 7.84
N TYR A 58 35.93 -25.34 8.20
CA TYR A 58 36.22 -23.92 8.35
C TYR A 58 37.12 -23.69 9.60
N VAL A 59 38.06 -22.73 9.48
CA VAL A 59 39.10 -22.48 10.50
C VAL A 59 38.55 -22.08 11.87
N ASP A 60 37.38 -21.41 11.89
CA ASP A 60 36.71 -20.99 13.13
C ASP A 60 35.35 -21.69 13.27
N SER A 61 34.83 -21.81 14.48
CA SER A 61 33.49 -22.35 14.72
C SER A 61 32.42 -21.42 14.17
N VAL A 62 31.49 -21.97 13.34
CA VAL A 62 30.39 -21.24 12.74
C VAL A 62 29.06 -21.80 13.22
N ASN A 63 28.12 -20.90 13.53
CA ASN A 63 26.72 -21.29 13.77
C ASN A 63 26.02 -21.49 12.42
N ILE A 64 25.91 -22.73 11.96
CA ILE A 64 25.29 -23.06 10.66
C ILE A 64 23.83 -22.60 10.58
N PRO A 65 22.94 -22.81 11.58
CA PRO A 65 21.60 -22.23 11.58
C PRO A 65 21.58 -20.71 11.32
N ASP A 66 22.43 -19.95 12.00
CA ASP A 66 22.52 -18.49 11.83
C ASP A 66 23.05 -18.10 10.42
N LEU A 67 23.95 -18.90 9.86
CA LEU A 67 24.44 -18.70 8.49
C LEU A 67 23.36 -18.97 7.45
N VAL A 68 22.52 -20.00 7.65
CA VAL A 68 21.36 -20.30 6.81
C VAL A 68 20.36 -19.14 6.86
N GLU A 69 19.99 -18.68 8.07
CA GLU A 69 19.09 -17.53 8.28
C GLU A 69 19.55 -16.27 7.49
N LYS A 70 20.85 -15.97 7.53
CA LYS A 70 21.45 -14.85 6.81
C LYS A 70 21.51 -15.04 5.30
N SER A 71 21.56 -16.30 4.83
CA SER A 71 21.67 -16.64 3.41
C SER A 71 20.31 -16.62 2.70
N MET A 72 19.23 -16.96 3.39
CA MET A 72 17.88 -17.04 2.80
C MET A 72 17.44 -15.75 2.10
N PRO A 73 17.57 -14.55 2.70
CA PRO A 73 17.22 -13.32 2.02
C PRO A 73 18.05 -13.07 0.75
N GLN A 74 19.33 -13.44 0.75
CA GLN A 74 20.22 -13.22 -0.40
C GLN A 74 19.82 -14.09 -1.60
N ILE A 75 19.47 -15.37 -1.34
CA ILE A 75 18.99 -16.28 -2.38
C ILE A 75 17.69 -15.75 -3.01
N LEU A 76 16.78 -15.22 -2.19
CA LEU A 76 15.48 -14.76 -2.68
C LEU A 76 15.57 -13.46 -3.50
N LYS A 77 16.53 -12.61 -3.22
CA LYS A 77 16.81 -11.39 -4.03
C LYS A 77 17.08 -11.71 -5.50
N GLU A 78 17.67 -12.89 -5.78
CA GLU A 78 17.93 -13.35 -7.15
C GLU A 78 16.67 -13.78 -7.93
N LEU A 79 15.49 -13.77 -7.29
CA LEU A 79 14.23 -14.20 -7.93
C LEU A 79 13.40 -13.01 -8.41
N ASP A 80 12.96 -12.17 -7.48
CA ASP A 80 12.12 -11.01 -7.72
C ASP A 80 12.15 -10.08 -6.48
N PRO A 81 11.76 -8.80 -6.61
CA PRO A 81 11.86 -7.83 -5.51
C PRO A 81 10.82 -8.02 -4.39
N HIS A 82 10.00 -9.07 -4.44
CA HIS A 82 8.91 -9.28 -3.48
C HIS A 82 8.92 -10.63 -2.78
N SER A 83 9.68 -11.60 -3.29
CA SER A 83 9.93 -12.84 -2.57
C SER A 83 10.85 -12.57 -1.38
N THR A 84 10.36 -12.83 -0.17
CA THR A 84 11.08 -12.47 1.06
C THR A 84 11.07 -13.60 2.08
N TYR A 85 12.16 -13.73 2.81
CA TYR A 85 12.27 -14.56 4.00
C TYR A 85 12.02 -13.72 5.26
N ILE A 86 11.27 -14.25 6.20
CA ILE A 86 10.91 -13.59 7.46
C ILE A 86 11.31 -14.56 8.58
N SER A 87 12.26 -14.17 9.39
CA SER A 87 12.68 -14.97 10.55
C SER A 87 11.52 -15.14 11.55
N ALA A 88 11.52 -16.25 12.29
CA ALA A 88 10.45 -16.57 13.26
C ALA A 88 10.13 -15.42 14.21
N ALA A 89 11.15 -14.71 14.67
CA ALA A 89 11.00 -13.55 15.57
C ALA A 89 10.24 -12.37 14.94
N LYS A 90 10.20 -12.27 13.59
CA LYS A 90 9.58 -11.16 12.85
C LYS A 90 8.26 -11.51 12.19
N VAL A 91 7.85 -12.78 12.19
CA VAL A 91 6.61 -13.22 11.51
C VAL A 91 5.40 -12.51 12.08
N GLU A 92 5.25 -12.48 13.40
CA GLU A 92 4.12 -11.81 14.05
C GLU A 92 4.05 -10.33 13.68
N GLU A 93 5.17 -9.61 13.75
CA GLU A 93 5.25 -8.20 13.36
C GLU A 93 4.87 -7.98 11.89
N SER A 94 5.36 -8.84 10.99
CA SER A 94 5.10 -8.71 9.56
C SER A 94 3.65 -9.03 9.14
N MET A 95 2.88 -9.70 10.00
CA MET A 95 1.49 -10.07 9.75
C MET A 95 0.47 -9.14 10.44
N GLN A 96 0.91 -8.27 11.36
CA GLN A 96 0.02 -7.43 12.18
C GLN A 96 -0.91 -6.55 11.33
N ASP A 97 -0.35 -5.85 10.34
CA ASP A 97 -1.13 -4.94 9.48
C ASP A 97 -2.19 -5.67 8.64
N LEU A 98 -1.94 -6.94 8.33
CA LEU A 98 -2.86 -7.77 7.57
C LEU A 98 -3.96 -8.41 8.44
N ARG A 99 -3.62 -8.77 9.69
CA ARG A 99 -4.57 -9.37 10.65
C ARG A 99 -5.56 -8.35 11.25
N GLY A 100 -5.33 -7.05 11.03
CA GLY A 100 -6.20 -5.99 11.57
C GLY A 100 -6.14 -5.82 13.09
N SER A 101 -5.18 -6.45 13.78
CA SER A 101 -4.90 -6.25 15.21
C SER A 101 -3.52 -6.75 15.59
N PHE A 102 -2.97 -6.21 16.66
CA PHE A 102 -1.74 -6.71 17.28
C PHE A 102 -1.86 -6.68 18.81
N SER A 103 -0.96 -7.38 19.50
CA SER A 103 -0.92 -7.40 20.96
C SER A 103 -0.06 -6.26 21.51
N GLY A 104 -0.66 -5.39 22.33
CA GLY A 104 0.02 -4.25 22.91
C GLY A 104 -0.86 -3.48 23.90
N ILE A 105 -0.48 -2.25 24.21
CA ILE A 105 -1.23 -1.40 25.16
C ILE A 105 -2.28 -0.50 24.49
N GLY A 106 -2.24 -0.30 23.16
CA GLY A 106 -3.26 0.47 22.45
C GLY A 106 -3.12 1.99 22.55
N ILE A 107 -1.94 2.52 22.20
CA ILE A 107 -1.69 3.96 22.05
C ILE A 107 -0.98 4.27 20.73
N GLN A 108 -1.19 5.48 20.23
CA GLN A 108 -0.31 6.14 19.28
C GLN A 108 0.58 7.11 20.06
N PHE A 109 1.88 7.09 19.79
CA PHE A 109 2.82 7.93 20.52
C PHE A 109 3.80 8.64 19.60
N THR A 110 4.43 9.66 20.12
CA THR A 110 5.61 10.30 19.53
C THR A 110 6.66 10.51 20.61
N LEU A 111 7.94 10.48 20.21
CA LEU A 111 9.02 10.91 21.10
C LEU A 111 9.09 12.44 21.05
N TYR A 112 8.94 13.08 22.20
CA TYR A 112 8.96 14.51 22.34
C TYR A 112 9.71 14.94 23.60
N LYS A 113 10.75 15.77 23.44
CA LYS A 113 11.60 16.25 24.56
C LYS A 113 12.01 15.09 25.48
N ASP A 114 12.64 14.09 24.91
CA ASP A 114 13.21 12.94 25.63
C ASP A 114 12.19 12.08 26.41
N THR A 115 10.92 12.16 26.06
CA THR A 115 9.84 11.38 26.65
C THR A 115 8.89 10.81 25.59
N ILE A 116 8.20 9.74 25.93
CA ILE A 116 7.09 9.22 25.14
C ILE A 116 5.85 10.08 25.43
N ARG A 117 5.33 10.78 24.41
CA ARG A 117 4.05 11.46 24.51
C ARG A 117 2.95 10.64 23.84
N VAL A 118 1.88 10.35 24.56
CA VAL A 118 0.68 9.74 24.01
C VAL A 118 0.01 10.76 23.11
N VAL A 119 -0.10 10.45 21.82
CA VAL A 119 -0.80 11.28 20.82
C VAL A 119 -2.27 10.92 20.83
N LYS A 120 -2.57 9.61 20.87
CA LYS A 120 -3.93 9.11 20.84
C LYS A 120 -4.03 7.78 21.57
N VAL A 121 -5.17 7.54 22.21
CA VAL A 121 -5.55 6.24 22.75
C VAL A 121 -6.42 5.54 21.72
N VAL A 122 -6.05 4.29 21.39
CA VAL A 122 -6.79 3.49 20.40
C VAL A 122 -8.10 3.06 21.02
N LYS A 123 -9.20 3.43 20.39
CA LYS A 123 -10.55 3.08 20.83
C LYS A 123 -10.77 1.57 20.80
N GLY A 124 -11.25 1.01 21.91
CA GLY A 124 -11.37 -0.44 22.11
C GLY A 124 -10.07 -1.11 22.53
N GLY A 125 -8.95 -0.37 22.67
CA GLY A 125 -7.67 -0.88 23.13
C GLY A 125 -7.50 -0.89 24.66
N PRO A 126 -6.50 -1.62 25.20
CA PRO A 126 -6.30 -1.77 26.64
C PRO A 126 -6.06 -0.46 27.41
N SER A 127 -5.38 0.52 26.82
CA SER A 127 -5.09 1.81 27.47
C SER A 127 -6.33 2.67 27.70
N GLU A 128 -7.36 2.53 26.84
CA GLU A 128 -8.62 3.25 27.03
C GLU A 128 -9.32 2.82 28.33
N SER A 129 -9.33 1.51 28.58
CA SER A 129 -10.03 0.93 29.75
C SER A 129 -9.43 1.35 31.09
N VAL A 130 -8.14 1.70 31.14
CA VAL A 130 -7.44 2.13 32.36
C VAL A 130 -7.34 3.66 32.49
N GLY A 131 -7.83 4.42 31.49
CA GLY A 131 -7.92 5.87 31.56
C GLY A 131 -6.64 6.63 31.17
N ILE A 132 -5.76 6.06 30.34
CA ILE A 132 -4.71 6.79 29.64
C ILE A 132 -5.37 7.83 28.72
N GLN A 133 -4.75 8.99 28.56
CA GLN A 133 -5.28 10.10 27.77
C GLN A 133 -4.24 10.63 26.78
N ALA A 134 -4.71 11.22 25.68
CA ALA A 134 -3.87 12.01 24.79
C ALA A 134 -3.23 13.16 25.57
N GLY A 135 -1.94 13.42 25.30
CA GLY A 135 -1.13 14.37 26.07
C GLY A 135 -0.36 13.76 27.25
N ASP A 136 -0.70 12.57 27.72
CA ASP A 136 0.04 11.88 28.76
C ASP A 136 1.50 11.66 28.34
N ARG A 137 2.44 11.82 29.27
CA ARG A 137 3.87 11.56 29.07
C ARG A 137 4.29 10.35 29.87
N ILE A 138 4.66 9.28 29.19
CA ILE A 138 5.17 8.06 29.80
C ILE A 138 6.64 8.30 30.13
N ILE A 139 6.97 8.25 31.42
CA ILE A 139 8.32 8.51 31.95
C ILE A 139 8.93 7.26 32.58
N ASN A 140 8.14 6.21 32.81
CA ASN A 140 8.59 4.98 33.43
C ASN A 140 7.86 3.79 32.77
N ILE A 141 8.58 2.71 32.53
CA ILE A 141 8.04 1.44 32.04
C ILE A 141 8.60 0.32 32.91
N ASP A 142 7.72 -0.50 33.50
CA ASP A 142 8.04 -1.65 34.33
C ASP A 142 9.03 -1.33 35.48
N GLY A 143 8.80 -0.17 36.15
CA GLY A 143 9.62 0.27 37.30
C GLY A 143 10.93 0.94 36.89
N LYS A 144 11.28 1.02 35.62
CA LYS A 144 12.53 1.66 35.16
C LYS A 144 12.20 2.99 34.48
N ALA A 145 13.00 4.02 34.79
CA ALA A 145 12.92 5.29 34.08
C ALA A 145 13.19 5.08 32.58
N TYR A 146 12.31 5.63 31.73
CA TYR A 146 12.43 5.53 30.29
C TYR A 146 12.27 6.92 29.68
N VAL A 147 13.34 7.72 29.84
CA VAL A 147 13.46 9.12 29.40
C VAL A 147 14.90 9.40 28.98
N GLY A 148 15.12 10.47 28.23
CA GLY A 148 16.45 10.94 27.81
C GLY A 148 16.75 10.63 26.35
N ASP A 149 17.98 10.96 25.91
CA ASP A 149 18.41 10.92 24.51
C ASP A 149 18.53 9.50 23.93
N THR A 150 18.50 8.47 24.78
CA THR A 150 18.68 7.07 24.37
C THR A 150 17.38 6.37 23.99
N ILE A 151 16.24 7.04 24.17
CA ILE A 151 14.96 6.45 23.77
C ILE A 151 14.77 6.49 22.26
N SER A 152 14.25 5.41 21.70
CA SER A 152 13.95 5.27 20.28
C SER A 152 12.53 4.75 20.05
N ASN A 153 11.98 4.98 18.86
CA ASN A 153 10.67 4.43 18.51
C ASN A 153 10.65 2.91 18.61
N ASP A 154 11.68 2.23 18.07
CA ASP A 154 11.78 0.77 18.10
C ASP A 154 11.92 0.24 19.54
N GLY A 155 12.78 0.87 20.35
CA GLY A 155 12.94 0.54 21.77
C GLY A 155 11.66 0.77 22.58
N THR A 156 10.88 1.79 22.24
CA THR A 156 9.58 2.07 22.84
C THR A 156 8.54 1.01 22.43
N MET A 157 8.47 0.70 21.14
CA MET A 157 7.58 -0.35 20.63
C MET A 157 7.85 -1.69 21.30
N LEU A 158 9.11 -2.10 21.38
CA LEU A 158 9.52 -3.36 21.98
C LEU A 158 9.09 -3.49 23.45
N ARG A 159 9.03 -2.37 24.20
CA ARG A 159 8.61 -2.38 25.61
C ARG A 159 7.11 -2.29 25.81
N LEU A 160 6.41 -1.59 24.94
CA LEU A 160 4.96 -1.38 25.05
C LEU A 160 4.15 -2.50 24.42
N LYS A 161 4.63 -3.11 23.32
CA LYS A 161 4.12 -4.38 22.79
C LYS A 161 4.52 -5.54 23.72
N GLY A 162 3.90 -6.67 23.53
CA GLY A 162 4.23 -7.92 24.21
C GLY A 162 3.11 -8.93 24.16
N PRO A 163 3.31 -10.14 24.74
CA PRO A 163 2.32 -11.20 24.71
C PRO A 163 0.98 -10.77 25.32
N LYS A 164 -0.11 -11.17 24.68
CA LYS A 164 -1.48 -10.96 25.19
C LYS A 164 -1.61 -11.49 26.61
N GLY A 165 -2.21 -10.71 27.50
CA GLY A 165 -2.37 -11.05 28.91
C GLY A 165 -1.19 -10.63 29.81
N SER A 166 -0.02 -10.28 29.25
CA SER A 166 1.08 -9.71 30.05
C SER A 166 0.76 -8.27 30.47
N VAL A 167 1.36 -7.80 31.57
CA VAL A 167 1.08 -6.48 32.15
C VAL A 167 2.25 -5.53 31.87
N ALA A 168 1.94 -4.34 31.32
CA ALA A 168 2.84 -3.20 31.28
C ALA A 168 2.52 -2.25 32.43
N ARG A 169 3.49 -1.93 33.28
CA ARG A 169 3.34 -0.95 34.35
C ARG A 169 3.92 0.39 33.91
N LEU A 170 3.09 1.42 33.75
CA LEU A 170 3.51 2.73 33.26
C LEU A 170 3.45 3.78 34.35
N GLY A 171 4.53 4.57 34.46
CA GLY A 171 4.54 5.82 35.21
C GLY A 171 4.31 6.99 34.25
N VAL A 172 3.27 7.78 34.50
CA VAL A 172 2.77 8.80 33.57
C VAL A 172 2.72 10.17 34.25
N LYS A 173 3.24 11.19 33.57
CA LYS A 173 3.01 12.60 33.89
C LYS A 173 1.87 13.14 33.02
N ARG A 174 0.84 13.71 33.67
CA ARG A 174 -0.32 14.33 33.01
C ARG A 174 -0.35 15.83 33.35
N ALA A 175 -0.66 16.65 32.35
CA ALA A 175 -0.80 18.09 32.55
C ALA A 175 -1.86 18.39 33.62
N GLY A 176 -1.58 19.32 34.53
CA GLY A 176 -2.49 19.66 35.64
C GLY A 176 -2.49 18.67 36.83
N GLN A 177 -1.69 17.57 36.77
CA GLN A 177 -1.53 16.63 37.87
C GLN A 177 -0.11 16.74 38.46
N PRO A 178 0.05 17.09 39.76
CA PRO A 178 1.37 17.26 40.37
C PRO A 178 2.10 15.95 40.61
N ARG A 179 1.36 14.83 40.75
CA ARG A 179 1.93 13.51 41.04
C ARG A 179 2.02 12.67 39.77
N THR A 180 3.02 11.78 39.71
CA THR A 180 3.11 10.74 38.69
C THR A 180 1.96 9.74 38.91
N LEU A 181 1.18 9.50 37.86
CA LEU A 181 0.13 8.49 37.85
C LEU A 181 0.73 7.14 37.47
N THR A 182 0.23 6.06 38.08
CA THR A 182 0.66 4.70 37.76
C THR A 182 -0.51 3.93 37.12
N PHE A 183 -0.25 3.34 35.96
CA PHE A 183 -1.22 2.52 35.24
C PHE A 183 -0.66 1.11 35.05
N ASN A 184 -1.44 0.09 35.38
CA ASN A 184 -1.17 -1.31 35.05
C ASN A 184 -2.05 -1.68 33.87
N ILE A 185 -1.44 -1.90 32.70
CA ILE A 185 -2.17 -2.17 31.47
C ILE A 185 -1.94 -3.61 31.07
N THR A 186 -3.00 -4.42 31.10
CA THR A 186 -2.93 -5.78 30.55
C THR A 186 -2.92 -5.69 29.02
N ARG A 187 -1.83 -6.12 28.39
CA ARG A 187 -1.71 -6.13 26.92
C ARG A 187 -2.79 -7.00 26.31
N GLY A 188 -3.41 -6.52 25.26
CA GLY A 188 -4.51 -7.16 24.57
C GLY A 188 -4.51 -6.82 23.09
N ASP A 189 -5.57 -7.26 22.40
CA ASP A 189 -5.75 -6.95 20.99
C ASP A 189 -5.99 -5.45 20.81
N VAL A 190 -5.13 -4.83 20.03
CA VAL A 190 -5.24 -3.43 19.62
C VAL A 190 -5.71 -3.41 18.17
N PRO A 191 -6.91 -2.91 17.86
CA PRO A 191 -7.41 -2.89 16.49
C PRO A 191 -6.61 -1.93 15.62
N VAL A 192 -6.22 -2.40 14.43
CA VAL A 192 -5.61 -1.59 13.36
C VAL A 192 -6.68 -1.34 12.31
N LYS A 193 -7.24 -0.12 12.31
CA LYS A 193 -8.23 0.26 11.32
C LYS A 193 -7.59 0.50 9.97
N THR A 194 -8.19 -0.07 8.96
CA THR A 194 -7.82 0.12 7.56
C THR A 194 -8.74 1.09 6.83
N VAL A 195 -9.97 1.30 7.34
CA VAL A 195 -10.86 2.39 6.93
C VAL A 195 -10.75 3.50 7.97
N ASP A 196 -9.91 4.49 7.71
CA ASP A 196 -9.55 5.54 8.67
C ASP A 196 -10.37 6.84 8.51
N ALA A 197 -11.07 7.00 7.38
CA ALA A 197 -11.99 8.13 7.18
C ALA A 197 -13.24 7.71 6.40
N ALA A 198 -14.41 8.14 6.90
CA ALA A 198 -15.71 7.98 6.23
C ALA A 198 -16.65 9.14 6.60
N TYR A 199 -16.94 10.04 5.63
CA TYR A 199 -17.75 11.24 5.83
C TYR A 199 -18.40 11.72 4.51
N MET A 200 -19.33 12.65 4.59
CA MET A 200 -19.93 13.32 3.43
C MET A 200 -18.99 14.43 2.92
N ALA A 201 -18.34 14.20 1.76
CA ALA A 201 -17.43 15.18 1.16
C ALA A 201 -18.16 16.37 0.52
N ALA A 202 -19.39 16.14 0.02
CA ALA A 202 -20.30 17.15 -0.49
C ALA A 202 -21.75 16.62 -0.32
N PRO A 203 -22.78 17.46 -0.52
CA PRO A 203 -24.17 17.00 -0.47
C PRO A 203 -24.38 15.80 -1.40
N GLY A 204 -24.85 14.68 -0.84
CA GLY A 204 -25.08 13.42 -1.54
C GLY A 204 -23.79 12.67 -2.01
N THR A 205 -22.60 13.13 -1.66
CA THR A 205 -21.33 12.48 -2.03
C THR A 205 -20.58 11.99 -0.80
N GLY A 206 -20.52 10.66 -0.63
CA GLY A 206 -19.74 10.01 0.40
C GLY A 206 -18.26 9.91 0.02
N TYR A 207 -17.40 9.88 1.02
CA TYR A 207 -15.97 9.64 0.89
C TYR A 207 -15.55 8.56 1.88
N ILE A 208 -14.77 7.58 1.42
CA ILE A 208 -14.17 6.54 2.25
C ILE A 208 -12.70 6.42 1.88
N ARG A 209 -11.80 6.50 2.87
CA ARG A 209 -10.38 6.22 2.69
C ARG A 209 -10.02 4.84 3.23
N ILE A 210 -9.34 4.05 2.40
CA ILE A 210 -8.87 2.70 2.73
C ILE A 210 -7.35 2.71 2.65
N THR A 211 -6.68 2.45 3.77
CA THR A 211 -5.21 2.51 3.91
C THR A 211 -4.52 1.16 3.71
N GLY A 212 -5.28 0.06 3.72
CA GLY A 212 -4.78 -1.30 3.50
C GLY A 212 -5.93 -2.28 3.25
N PHE A 213 -5.62 -3.48 2.80
CA PHE A 213 -6.57 -4.58 2.58
C PHE A 213 -6.26 -5.73 3.54
N GLY A 214 -6.67 -5.60 4.80
CA GLY A 214 -6.54 -6.62 5.84
C GLY A 214 -7.82 -7.43 6.05
N ASP A 215 -7.80 -8.31 7.04
CA ASP A 215 -8.92 -9.20 7.39
C ASP A 215 -10.20 -8.43 7.80
N THR A 216 -10.04 -7.29 8.48
CA THR A 216 -11.17 -6.48 8.98
C THR A 216 -11.69 -5.46 7.98
N THR A 217 -10.94 -5.19 6.90
CA THR A 217 -11.21 -4.07 5.97
C THR A 217 -12.61 -4.15 5.35
N TYR A 218 -13.07 -5.33 4.94
CA TYR A 218 -14.39 -5.47 4.35
C TYR A 218 -15.51 -5.12 5.34
N ALA A 219 -15.41 -5.60 6.57
CA ALA A 219 -16.39 -5.29 7.62
C ALA A 219 -16.39 -3.78 7.97
N GLU A 220 -15.20 -3.16 8.08
CA GLU A 220 -15.04 -1.74 8.31
C GLU A 220 -15.62 -0.91 7.15
N PHE A 221 -15.41 -1.35 5.91
CA PHE A 221 -15.94 -0.71 4.72
C PHE A 221 -17.47 -0.75 4.67
N ILE A 222 -18.09 -1.90 4.96
CA ILE A 222 -19.55 -2.04 5.03
C ILE A 222 -20.12 -1.16 6.16
N ALA A 223 -19.47 -1.11 7.32
CA ALA A 223 -19.86 -0.22 8.41
C ALA A 223 -19.80 1.26 8.00
N ALA A 224 -18.75 1.66 7.26
CA ALA A 224 -18.61 3.00 6.71
C ALA A 224 -19.72 3.32 5.69
N LEU A 225 -20.04 2.41 4.76
CA LEU A 225 -21.16 2.56 3.83
C LEU A 225 -22.51 2.70 4.56
N THR A 226 -22.75 1.87 5.59
CA THR A 226 -23.96 1.95 6.40
C THR A 226 -24.08 3.32 7.10
N LYS A 227 -22.97 3.83 7.66
CA LYS A 227 -22.94 5.18 8.24
C LYS A 227 -23.28 6.26 7.21
N LEU A 228 -22.70 6.18 5.99
CA LEU A 228 -22.99 7.14 4.93
C LEU A 228 -24.43 7.01 4.41
N GLN A 229 -25.00 5.81 4.40
CA GLN A 229 -26.39 5.56 4.03
C GLN A 229 -27.37 6.34 4.92
N THR A 230 -27.13 6.38 6.23
CA THR A 230 -27.94 7.18 7.16
C THR A 230 -27.85 8.68 6.90
N GLN A 231 -26.79 9.14 6.18
CA GLN A 231 -26.57 10.53 5.80
C GLN A 231 -27.04 10.84 4.36
N GLY A 232 -27.63 9.85 3.67
CA GLY A 232 -28.22 10.03 2.35
C GLY A 232 -27.21 10.17 1.20
N PHE A 233 -26.08 9.43 1.24
CA PHE A 233 -25.16 9.44 0.10
C PHE A 233 -25.79 8.76 -1.13
N ALA A 234 -25.52 9.31 -2.30
CA ALA A 234 -25.97 8.80 -3.60
C ALA A 234 -24.79 8.65 -4.60
N LYS A 235 -23.59 9.02 -4.20
CA LYS A 235 -22.34 8.99 -4.97
C LYS A 235 -21.20 8.70 -4.03
N LEU A 236 -20.13 8.04 -4.49
CA LEU A 236 -19.04 7.60 -3.63
C LEU A 236 -17.66 7.92 -4.22
N ILE A 237 -16.78 8.39 -3.35
CA ILE A 237 -15.33 8.49 -3.59
C ILE A 237 -14.66 7.45 -2.69
N ILE A 238 -13.90 6.53 -3.29
CA ILE A 238 -13.01 5.62 -2.57
C ILE A 238 -11.58 6.10 -2.77
N ASP A 239 -10.89 6.41 -1.68
CA ASP A 239 -9.51 6.89 -1.72
C ASP A 239 -8.53 5.77 -1.34
N LEU A 240 -7.74 5.33 -2.33
CA LEU A 240 -6.69 4.32 -2.20
C LEU A 240 -5.29 4.95 -2.26
N ARG A 241 -5.17 6.26 -2.22
CA ARG A 241 -3.86 6.94 -2.20
C ARG A 241 -3.10 6.56 -0.93
N GLY A 242 -1.81 6.23 -1.09
CA GLY A 242 -1.00 5.75 0.01
C GLY A 242 -1.25 4.29 0.43
N ASN A 243 -2.13 3.56 -0.23
CA ASN A 243 -2.49 2.18 0.12
C ASN A 243 -1.59 1.15 -0.60
N PRO A 244 -0.67 0.46 0.10
CA PRO A 244 0.27 -0.49 -0.52
C PRO A 244 -0.38 -1.83 -0.91
N GLY A 245 -1.67 -2.02 -0.64
CA GLY A 245 -2.39 -3.25 -0.91
C GLY A 245 -2.69 -4.07 0.35
N GLY A 246 -2.57 -5.38 0.24
CA GLY A 246 -2.87 -6.37 1.26
C GLY A 246 -3.47 -7.63 0.65
N TYR A 247 -4.48 -8.23 1.28
CA TYR A 247 -5.12 -9.45 0.80
C TYR A 247 -5.92 -9.21 -0.49
N MET A 248 -5.66 -10.07 -1.47
CA MET A 248 -6.39 -10.07 -2.74
C MET A 248 -7.88 -10.36 -2.54
N GLU A 249 -8.19 -11.30 -1.67
CA GLU A 249 -9.55 -11.72 -1.35
C GLU A 249 -10.40 -10.55 -0.84
N THR A 250 -9.82 -9.69 -0.01
CA THR A 250 -10.49 -8.49 0.50
C THR A 250 -10.79 -7.49 -0.63
N ALA A 251 -9.84 -7.28 -1.56
CA ALA A 251 -10.08 -6.43 -2.73
C ALA A 251 -11.17 -7.02 -3.65
N VAL A 252 -11.23 -8.35 -3.79
CA VAL A 252 -12.28 -9.06 -4.52
C VAL A 252 -13.65 -8.85 -3.87
N GLN A 253 -13.74 -8.97 -2.53
CA GLN A 253 -14.98 -8.72 -1.78
C GLN A 253 -15.47 -7.28 -1.97
N LEU A 254 -14.58 -6.29 -1.86
CA LEU A 254 -14.94 -4.89 -2.09
C LEU A 254 -15.40 -4.64 -3.53
N ALA A 255 -14.72 -5.21 -4.53
CA ALA A 255 -15.09 -5.05 -5.94
C ALA A 255 -16.46 -5.70 -6.25
N ASN A 256 -16.80 -6.79 -5.55
CA ASN A 256 -18.08 -7.47 -5.68
C ASN A 256 -19.28 -6.57 -5.33
N GLU A 257 -19.10 -5.59 -4.43
CA GLU A 257 -20.15 -4.63 -4.06
C GLU A 257 -20.59 -3.74 -5.24
N PHE A 258 -19.70 -3.50 -6.20
CA PHE A 258 -19.92 -2.50 -7.25
C PHE A 258 -20.16 -3.10 -8.64
N LEU A 259 -19.73 -4.33 -8.87
CA LEU A 259 -19.76 -4.93 -10.21
C LEU A 259 -20.98 -5.85 -10.38
N PRO A 260 -21.63 -5.84 -11.57
CA PRO A 260 -22.76 -6.71 -11.84
C PRO A 260 -22.35 -8.18 -11.84
N LYS A 261 -23.34 -9.06 -11.69
CA LYS A 261 -23.14 -10.53 -11.63
C LYS A 261 -22.26 -11.03 -12.77
N ASN A 262 -21.38 -11.99 -12.42
CA ASN A 262 -20.47 -12.67 -13.35
C ASN A 262 -19.42 -11.78 -14.03
N SER A 263 -19.20 -10.54 -13.52
CA SER A 263 -18.09 -9.71 -13.97
C SER A 263 -16.77 -10.29 -13.50
N LEU A 264 -15.77 -10.34 -14.39
CA LEU A 264 -14.41 -10.69 -13.99
C LEU A 264 -13.82 -9.55 -13.15
N ILE A 265 -13.29 -9.87 -11.98
CA ILE A 265 -12.59 -8.92 -11.11
C ILE A 265 -11.10 -8.99 -11.39
N VAL A 266 -10.54 -10.19 -11.33
CA VAL A 266 -9.10 -10.47 -11.52
C VAL A 266 -8.94 -11.94 -11.85
N TYR A 267 -7.87 -12.29 -12.56
CA TYR A 267 -7.42 -13.68 -12.61
C TYR A 267 -5.93 -13.79 -12.31
N THR A 268 -5.52 -14.91 -11.74
CA THR A 268 -4.12 -15.24 -11.46
C THR A 268 -3.64 -16.34 -12.39
N LYS A 269 -2.35 -16.30 -12.76
CA LYS A 269 -1.69 -17.34 -13.56
C LYS A 269 -0.20 -17.36 -13.25
N GLY A 270 0.35 -18.54 -13.03
CA GLY A 270 1.78 -18.79 -12.82
C GLY A 270 2.28 -20.02 -13.55
N ARG A 271 3.57 -20.32 -13.43
CA ARG A 271 4.19 -21.48 -14.10
C ARG A 271 3.58 -22.82 -13.63
N LYS A 272 3.37 -22.94 -12.31
CA LYS A 272 2.76 -24.12 -11.67
C LYS A 272 1.35 -23.85 -11.14
N SER A 273 0.89 -22.60 -11.26
CA SER A 273 -0.45 -22.17 -10.82
C SER A 273 -1.31 -21.96 -12.07
N PRO A 274 -2.30 -22.81 -12.36
CA PRO A 274 -3.19 -22.66 -13.50
C PRO A 274 -3.99 -21.36 -13.37
N ARG A 275 -4.57 -20.90 -14.49
CA ARG A 275 -5.45 -19.71 -14.49
C ARG A 275 -6.62 -19.92 -13.52
N LYS A 276 -6.73 -19.04 -12.52
CA LYS A 276 -7.84 -18.98 -11.57
C LYS A 276 -8.52 -17.62 -11.68
N GLU A 277 -9.81 -17.63 -11.99
CA GLU A 277 -10.63 -16.42 -12.15
C GLU A 277 -11.43 -16.14 -10.87
N TYR A 278 -11.53 -14.85 -10.53
CA TYR A 278 -12.37 -14.33 -9.46
C TYR A 278 -13.45 -13.47 -10.10
N ARG A 279 -14.70 -13.90 -9.95
CA ARG A 279 -15.86 -13.25 -10.55
C ARG A 279 -16.86 -12.84 -9.47
N THR A 280 -17.66 -11.84 -9.79
CA THR A 280 -18.74 -11.39 -8.91
C THR A 280 -19.89 -12.38 -8.84
N ASP A 281 -20.52 -12.49 -7.67
CA ASP A 281 -21.71 -13.31 -7.41
C ASP A 281 -23.02 -12.56 -7.69
N GLY A 282 -22.98 -11.24 -7.83
CA GLY A 282 -24.14 -10.37 -8.12
C GLY A 282 -24.91 -9.94 -6.88
N ARG A 283 -24.39 -10.18 -5.68
CA ARG A 283 -25.04 -9.79 -4.40
C ARG A 283 -24.70 -8.36 -3.96
N GLY A 284 -23.73 -7.72 -4.61
CA GLY A 284 -23.30 -6.36 -4.27
C GLY A 284 -24.46 -5.35 -4.33
N ALA A 285 -24.55 -4.49 -3.33
CA ALA A 285 -25.65 -3.56 -3.16
C ALA A 285 -25.46 -2.24 -3.95
N TYR A 286 -24.25 -1.95 -4.42
CA TYR A 286 -23.89 -0.64 -4.96
C TYR A 286 -23.56 -0.66 -6.46
N GLN A 287 -24.13 -1.62 -7.23
CA GLN A 287 -23.82 -1.84 -8.64
C GLN A 287 -24.10 -0.63 -9.55
N ASN A 288 -25.03 0.24 -9.18
CA ASN A 288 -25.44 1.42 -9.96
C ASN A 288 -24.99 2.75 -9.32
N LEU A 289 -24.26 2.71 -8.20
CA LEU A 289 -23.80 3.90 -7.49
C LEU A 289 -22.69 4.61 -8.30
N PRO A 290 -22.81 5.92 -8.64
CA PRO A 290 -21.70 6.67 -9.23
C PRO A 290 -20.45 6.60 -8.36
N LEU A 291 -19.33 6.15 -8.94
CA LEU A 291 -18.11 5.80 -8.23
C LEU A 291 -16.88 6.45 -8.86
N VAL A 292 -16.08 7.08 -8.02
CA VAL A 292 -14.72 7.52 -8.33
C VAL A 292 -13.74 6.80 -7.38
N VAL A 293 -12.63 6.35 -7.93
CA VAL A 293 -11.51 5.79 -7.14
C VAL A 293 -10.29 6.68 -7.30
N LEU A 294 -9.74 7.13 -6.17
CA LEU A 294 -8.50 7.92 -6.16
C LEU A 294 -7.30 6.98 -5.98
N VAL A 295 -6.28 7.17 -6.81
CA VAL A 295 -5.02 6.42 -6.75
C VAL A 295 -3.82 7.36 -6.88
N ASP A 296 -2.68 6.93 -6.36
CA ASP A 296 -1.40 7.61 -6.55
C ASP A 296 -0.26 6.59 -6.78
N GLU A 297 0.95 7.09 -6.92
CA GLU A 297 2.16 6.29 -7.19
C GLU A 297 2.50 5.26 -6.11
N THR A 298 1.87 5.34 -4.95
CA THR A 298 2.06 4.39 -3.85
C THR A 298 0.89 3.41 -3.70
N SER A 299 -0.19 3.60 -4.45
CA SER A 299 -1.29 2.63 -4.55
C SER A 299 -0.80 1.36 -5.25
N ALA A 300 -0.79 0.20 -4.57
CA ALA A 300 -0.15 -1.01 -5.08
C ALA A 300 -0.97 -2.28 -4.83
N SER A 301 -0.66 -3.36 -5.56
CA SER A 301 -1.15 -4.74 -5.30
C SER A 301 -2.69 -4.81 -5.24
N ALA A 302 -3.30 -5.13 -4.09
CA ALA A 302 -4.76 -5.22 -3.91
C ALA A 302 -5.50 -3.92 -4.29
N SER A 303 -4.87 -2.75 -4.07
CA SER A 303 -5.40 -1.46 -4.56
C SER A 303 -5.48 -1.43 -6.08
N GLU A 304 -4.49 -2.00 -6.78
CA GLU A 304 -4.46 -2.07 -8.24
C GLU A 304 -5.43 -3.13 -8.78
N ILE A 305 -5.68 -4.20 -8.02
CA ILE A 305 -6.73 -5.18 -8.33
C ILE A 305 -8.10 -4.49 -8.29
N PHE A 306 -8.40 -3.78 -7.21
CA PHE A 306 -9.67 -3.07 -7.08
C PHE A 306 -9.82 -1.98 -8.17
N ALA A 307 -8.84 -1.08 -8.28
CA ALA A 307 -8.87 0.00 -9.28
C ALA A 307 -8.94 -0.53 -10.72
N GLY A 308 -8.17 -1.58 -11.04
CA GLY A 308 -8.18 -2.25 -12.34
C GLY A 308 -9.52 -2.94 -12.65
N ALA A 309 -10.13 -3.59 -11.65
CA ALA A 309 -11.45 -4.19 -11.80
C ALA A 309 -12.51 -3.12 -12.12
N ILE A 310 -12.49 -1.99 -11.43
CA ILE A 310 -13.42 -0.86 -11.66
C ILE A 310 -13.17 -0.22 -13.04
N GLN A 311 -11.90 0.04 -13.39
CA GLN A 311 -11.53 0.68 -14.66
C GLN A 311 -11.86 -0.18 -15.87
N ASP A 312 -11.46 -1.46 -15.86
CA ASP A 312 -11.55 -2.34 -17.02
C ASP A 312 -12.99 -2.82 -17.30
N ASN A 313 -13.84 -2.86 -16.27
CA ASN A 313 -15.27 -3.06 -16.40
C ASN A 313 -16.05 -1.76 -16.73
N ASP A 314 -15.36 -0.62 -16.85
CA ASP A 314 -15.97 0.70 -17.07
C ASP A 314 -17.02 1.06 -16.00
N ARG A 315 -16.80 0.60 -14.74
CA ARG A 315 -17.76 0.74 -13.66
C ARG A 315 -17.63 2.06 -12.89
N GLY A 316 -16.50 2.68 -12.93
CA GLY A 316 -16.20 3.94 -12.27
C GLY A 316 -15.00 4.64 -12.89
N THR A 317 -14.74 5.87 -12.47
CA THR A 317 -13.64 6.70 -12.97
C THR A 317 -12.46 6.66 -12.02
N ILE A 318 -11.28 6.38 -12.53
CA ILE A 318 -10.03 6.40 -11.78
C ILE A 318 -9.41 7.79 -11.90
N ILE A 319 -9.12 8.45 -10.77
CA ILE A 319 -8.57 9.81 -10.72
C ILE A 319 -7.29 9.83 -9.90
N GLY A 320 -6.31 10.61 -10.33
CA GLY A 320 -5.06 10.82 -9.60
C GLY A 320 -3.81 10.64 -10.44
N ARG A 321 -2.86 9.83 -9.99
CA ARG A 321 -1.61 9.54 -10.69
C ARG A 321 -1.45 8.04 -10.92
N ARG A 322 -0.56 7.65 -11.83
CA ARG A 322 -0.28 6.25 -12.15
C ARG A 322 0.14 5.50 -10.88
N SER A 323 -0.47 4.33 -10.65
CA SER A 323 -0.20 3.49 -9.48
C SER A 323 1.21 2.86 -9.52
N PHE A 324 1.55 2.09 -8.51
CA PHE A 324 2.89 1.55 -8.31
C PHE A 324 3.32 0.54 -9.39
N GLY A 325 2.44 -0.39 -9.75
CA GLY A 325 2.75 -1.45 -10.71
C GLY A 325 3.23 -2.76 -10.06
N LYS A 326 2.59 -3.22 -8.98
CA LYS A 326 2.86 -4.54 -8.37
C LYS A 326 1.81 -5.54 -8.80
N GLY A 327 2.14 -6.40 -9.75
CA GLY A 327 1.26 -7.43 -10.33
C GLY A 327 1.64 -8.86 -9.96
N LEU A 328 2.41 -9.06 -8.88
CA LEU A 328 2.87 -10.36 -8.39
C LEU A 328 2.03 -10.83 -7.20
N VAL A 329 1.78 -12.14 -7.16
CA VAL A 329 1.05 -12.81 -6.07
C VAL A 329 2.03 -13.60 -5.22
N GLN A 330 2.15 -13.23 -3.94
CA GLN A 330 2.94 -13.94 -2.96
C GLN A 330 2.06 -14.90 -2.16
N VAL A 331 2.59 -16.11 -1.92
CA VAL A 331 1.98 -17.10 -1.02
C VAL A 331 2.89 -17.24 0.21
N PRO A 332 2.35 -17.10 1.42
CA PRO A 332 3.10 -17.39 2.64
C PRO A 332 3.26 -18.91 2.80
N ILE A 333 4.48 -19.33 3.10
CA ILE A 333 4.85 -20.72 3.39
C ILE A 333 5.57 -20.71 4.72
N GLU A 334 4.98 -21.36 5.73
CA GLU A 334 5.58 -21.44 7.07
C GLU A 334 6.56 -22.62 7.14
N PHE A 335 7.70 -22.40 7.78
CA PHE A 335 8.67 -23.42 8.10
C PHE A 335 8.44 -23.99 9.52
N PRO A 336 8.93 -25.22 9.81
CA PRO A 336 8.73 -25.85 11.12
C PRO A 336 9.32 -25.08 12.32
N ASP A 337 10.30 -24.22 12.10
CA ASP A 337 10.93 -23.34 13.09
C ASP A 337 10.13 -22.07 13.38
N GLY A 338 8.99 -21.88 12.69
CA GLY A 338 8.14 -20.70 12.79
C GLY A 338 8.56 -19.55 11.90
N SER A 339 9.64 -19.68 11.12
CA SER A 339 9.98 -18.69 10.07
C SER A 339 9.05 -18.82 8.87
N MET A 340 9.02 -17.82 8.00
CA MET A 340 8.10 -17.75 6.87
C MET A 340 8.80 -17.32 5.59
N LEU A 341 8.44 -17.97 4.50
CA LEU A 341 8.77 -17.57 3.14
C LEU A 341 7.53 -16.97 2.47
N ARG A 342 7.60 -15.73 2.03
CA ARG A 342 6.65 -15.17 1.06
C ARG A 342 7.21 -15.36 -0.34
N LEU A 343 6.68 -16.32 -1.09
CA LEU A 343 7.16 -16.67 -2.42
C LEU A 343 6.21 -16.19 -3.49
N THR A 344 6.72 -15.53 -4.52
CA THR A 344 5.97 -15.18 -5.73
C THR A 344 5.67 -16.44 -6.54
N THR A 345 4.39 -16.81 -6.65
CA THR A 345 3.94 -18.03 -7.34
C THR A 345 3.14 -17.76 -8.61
N ALA A 346 2.60 -16.55 -8.76
CA ALA A 346 1.77 -16.16 -9.90
C ALA A 346 1.85 -14.66 -10.19
N ARG A 347 1.36 -14.26 -11.36
CA ARG A 347 0.97 -12.89 -11.69
C ARG A 347 -0.53 -12.77 -11.67
N TYR A 348 -1.03 -11.56 -11.38
CA TYR A 348 -2.44 -11.26 -11.57
C TYR A 348 -2.67 -10.37 -12.79
N TYR A 349 -3.85 -10.49 -13.32
CA TYR A 349 -4.29 -9.84 -14.54
C TYR A 349 -5.68 -9.23 -14.31
N THR A 350 -5.87 -8.01 -14.78
CA THR A 350 -7.14 -7.31 -14.70
C THR A 350 -8.17 -7.85 -15.72
N PRO A 351 -9.43 -7.43 -15.68
CA PRO A 351 -10.46 -7.93 -16.62
C PRO A 351 -10.13 -7.77 -18.11
N SER A 352 -9.38 -6.73 -18.48
CA SER A 352 -8.93 -6.54 -19.86
C SER A 352 -7.84 -7.53 -20.29
N GLY A 353 -7.27 -8.29 -19.36
CA GLY A 353 -6.17 -9.24 -19.59
C GLY A 353 -4.79 -8.66 -19.39
N ARG A 354 -4.65 -7.38 -19.04
CA ARG A 354 -3.35 -6.75 -18.78
C ARG A 354 -2.78 -7.16 -17.42
N CYS A 355 -1.46 -7.39 -17.37
CA CYS A 355 -0.69 -7.44 -16.14
C CYS A 355 -0.20 -6.03 -15.80
N VAL A 356 -0.40 -5.58 -14.57
CA VAL A 356 0.04 -4.25 -14.13
C VAL A 356 1.48 -4.22 -13.66
N GLN A 357 2.14 -5.39 -13.56
CA GLN A 357 3.50 -5.51 -13.05
C GLN A 357 4.46 -4.64 -13.86
N LYS A 358 5.13 -3.70 -13.19
CA LYS A 358 6.23 -2.94 -13.80
C LYS A 358 7.44 -3.86 -14.06
N PRO A 359 8.27 -3.57 -15.07
CA PRO A 359 9.45 -4.36 -15.34
C PRO A 359 10.37 -4.46 -14.13
N TYR A 360 11.01 -5.62 -13.96
CA TYR A 360 12.09 -5.84 -12.99
C TYR A 360 13.09 -6.84 -13.57
N ARG A 361 14.31 -6.81 -13.06
CA ARG A 361 15.35 -7.79 -13.35
C ARG A 361 15.62 -8.58 -12.08
N PRO A 362 15.77 -9.91 -12.16
CA PRO A 362 16.25 -10.71 -11.03
C PRO A 362 17.59 -10.18 -10.51
N GLY A 363 17.76 -10.10 -9.20
CA GLY A 363 18.96 -9.59 -8.56
C GLY A 363 19.10 -8.06 -8.52
N ASP A 364 18.22 -7.30 -9.17
CA ASP A 364 18.28 -5.84 -9.31
C ASP A 364 17.12 -5.16 -8.54
N GLU A 365 17.21 -5.20 -7.21
CA GLU A 365 16.24 -4.58 -6.32
C GLU A 365 16.36 -3.05 -6.33
N GLU A 366 17.59 -2.52 -6.50
CA GLU A 366 17.87 -1.09 -6.47
C GLU A 366 17.18 -0.35 -7.63
N ASP A 367 17.27 -0.86 -8.86
CA ASP A 367 16.58 -0.29 -10.03
C ASP A 367 15.06 -0.34 -9.85
N TYR A 368 14.55 -1.42 -9.23
CA TYR A 368 13.13 -1.57 -8.99
C TYR A 368 12.59 -0.54 -7.99
N GLU A 369 13.34 -0.26 -6.92
CA GLU A 369 12.99 0.76 -5.92
C GLU A 369 13.19 2.18 -6.45
N ALA A 370 14.21 2.40 -7.28
CA ALA A 370 14.50 3.69 -7.89
C ALA A 370 13.42 4.16 -8.90
N ASP A 371 12.57 3.25 -9.41
CA ASP A 371 11.53 3.60 -10.40
C ASP A 371 10.64 4.78 -9.97
N LEU A 372 10.22 4.86 -8.71
CA LEU A 372 9.41 5.98 -8.23
C LEU A 372 10.17 7.32 -8.28
N LEU A 373 11.47 7.29 -8.01
CA LEU A 373 12.32 8.47 -8.11
C LEU A 373 12.50 8.88 -9.58
N LEU A 374 12.82 7.94 -10.45
CA LEU A 374 12.96 8.16 -11.89
C LEU A 374 11.67 8.72 -12.51
N ARG A 375 10.50 8.24 -12.09
CA ARG A 375 9.20 8.76 -12.52
C ARG A 375 9.02 10.22 -12.09
N ALA A 376 9.46 10.58 -10.88
CA ALA A 376 9.43 11.95 -10.38
C ALA A 376 10.37 12.86 -11.18
N GLU A 377 11.59 12.41 -11.46
CA GLU A 377 12.60 13.14 -12.25
C GLU A 377 12.15 13.38 -13.70
N HIS A 378 11.45 12.41 -14.29
CA HIS A 378 10.85 12.55 -15.61
C HIS A 378 9.58 13.42 -15.64
N GLY A 379 9.17 13.99 -14.50
CA GLY A 379 8.01 14.87 -14.42
C GLY A 379 6.65 14.16 -14.42
N GLU A 380 6.61 12.83 -14.29
CA GLU A 380 5.36 12.07 -14.37
C GLU A 380 4.35 12.46 -13.28
N TYR A 381 4.82 12.94 -12.13
CA TYR A 381 3.91 13.38 -11.07
C TYR A 381 3.28 14.75 -11.32
N PHE A 382 3.73 15.46 -12.34
CA PHE A 382 3.33 16.84 -12.65
C PHE A 382 2.62 16.99 -13.99
N SER A 383 2.80 16.05 -14.93
CA SER A 383 2.19 16.07 -16.25
C SER A 383 1.75 14.69 -16.73
N ALA A 384 0.53 14.61 -17.25
CA ALA A 384 0.03 13.39 -17.90
C ALA A 384 0.84 13.01 -19.14
N ASP A 385 1.38 13.99 -19.87
CA ASP A 385 2.16 13.77 -21.09
C ASP A 385 3.53 13.14 -20.79
N SER A 386 3.99 13.22 -19.55
CA SER A 386 5.24 12.59 -19.09
C SER A 386 5.07 11.11 -18.74
N ILE A 387 3.83 10.58 -18.73
CA ILE A 387 3.57 9.17 -18.43
C ILE A 387 4.08 8.31 -19.60
N ARG A 388 5.14 7.55 -19.34
CA ARG A 388 5.70 6.62 -20.33
C ARG A 388 4.89 5.32 -20.33
N ASN A 389 4.01 5.17 -21.29
CA ASN A 389 3.24 3.94 -21.53
C ASN A 389 4.04 3.01 -22.45
N SER A 390 5.00 2.27 -21.91
CA SER A 390 5.83 1.31 -22.66
C SER A 390 5.17 -0.07 -22.82
N GLY A 391 4.04 -0.30 -22.14
CA GLY A 391 3.35 -1.59 -22.13
C GLY A 391 2.39 -1.79 -23.30
N GLU A 392 1.95 -3.04 -23.45
CA GLU A 392 0.92 -3.42 -24.43
C GLU A 392 -0.39 -2.69 -24.18
N LYS A 393 -1.12 -2.45 -25.29
CA LYS A 393 -2.45 -1.81 -25.28
C LYS A 393 -3.54 -2.84 -25.15
N TYR A 394 -4.45 -2.62 -24.21
CA TYR A 394 -5.63 -3.44 -23.96
C TYR A 394 -6.90 -2.59 -24.11
N LYS A 395 -8.05 -3.26 -24.08
CA LYS A 395 -9.35 -2.60 -24.18
C LYS A 395 -10.21 -2.91 -22.97
N THR A 396 -10.82 -1.88 -22.40
CA THR A 396 -11.88 -2.03 -21.41
C THR A 396 -13.15 -2.59 -22.04
N ARG A 397 -14.16 -2.88 -21.25
CA ARG A 397 -15.46 -3.38 -21.74
C ARG A 397 -16.11 -2.46 -22.77
N LEU A 398 -16.02 -1.14 -22.61
CA LEU A 398 -16.53 -0.13 -23.57
C LEU A 398 -15.55 0.20 -24.70
N GLY A 399 -14.37 -0.45 -24.74
CA GLY A 399 -13.38 -0.25 -25.79
C GLY A 399 -12.42 0.92 -25.56
N ARG A 400 -12.38 1.51 -24.36
CA ARG A 400 -11.34 2.49 -23.96
C ARG A 400 -9.97 1.82 -23.94
N THR A 401 -8.93 2.57 -24.29
CA THR A 401 -7.55 2.03 -24.26
C THR A 401 -6.97 2.13 -22.85
N VAL A 402 -6.42 1.02 -22.37
CA VAL A 402 -5.65 0.92 -21.13
C VAL A 402 -4.32 0.23 -21.40
N TYR A 403 -3.34 0.38 -20.52
CA TYR A 403 -1.97 -0.10 -20.73
C TYR A 403 -1.58 -1.11 -19.65
N GLY A 404 -0.80 -2.12 -20.02
CA GLY A 404 -0.16 -3.06 -19.09
C GLY A 404 1.27 -2.64 -18.76
N GLY A 405 1.94 -3.41 -17.88
CA GLY A 405 3.38 -3.29 -17.65
C GLY A 405 3.85 -2.08 -16.85
N GLY A 406 2.97 -1.40 -16.10
CA GLY A 406 3.42 -0.22 -15.36
C GLY A 406 2.37 0.40 -14.43
N GLY A 407 1.54 -0.41 -13.78
CA GLY A 407 0.47 0.07 -12.89
C GLY A 407 -0.81 0.49 -13.62
N ILE A 408 -1.73 1.06 -12.87
CA ILE A 408 -3.00 1.60 -13.35
C ILE A 408 -2.80 3.08 -13.70
N VAL A 409 -2.93 3.42 -14.97
CA VAL A 409 -2.96 4.82 -15.43
C VAL A 409 -4.35 5.37 -15.19
N PRO A 410 -4.51 6.51 -14.48
CA PRO A 410 -5.83 7.06 -14.18
C PRO A 410 -6.54 7.56 -15.44
N ASP A 411 -7.88 7.54 -15.42
CA ASP A 411 -8.71 8.11 -16.50
C ASP A 411 -8.62 9.64 -16.50
N ILE A 412 -8.45 10.22 -15.32
CA ILE A 412 -8.28 11.66 -15.13
C ILE A 412 -7.03 11.89 -14.28
N PHE A 413 -6.02 12.47 -14.88
CA PHE A 413 -4.80 12.82 -14.19
C PHE A 413 -4.99 14.05 -13.31
N VAL A 414 -4.48 13.97 -12.07
CA VAL A 414 -4.37 15.12 -11.16
C VAL A 414 -2.91 15.22 -10.72
N PRO A 415 -2.22 16.31 -11.05
CA PRO A 415 -0.81 16.46 -10.69
C PRO A 415 -0.62 16.55 -9.18
N ARG A 416 0.60 16.20 -8.74
CA ARG A 416 1.01 16.42 -7.35
C ARG A 416 1.05 17.92 -7.09
N ASP A 417 0.27 18.37 -6.10
CA ASP A 417 0.30 19.78 -5.69
C ASP A 417 1.59 20.05 -4.88
N THR A 418 2.42 20.91 -5.43
CA THR A 418 3.63 21.42 -4.77
C THR A 418 3.50 22.87 -4.35
N THR A 419 2.31 23.45 -4.51
CA THR A 419 2.05 24.86 -4.18
C THR A 419 2.32 25.12 -2.69
N GLY A 420 3.18 26.07 -2.41
CA GLY A 420 3.53 26.44 -1.04
C GLY A 420 4.53 25.51 -0.35
N ILE A 421 5.09 24.49 -1.01
CA ILE A 421 6.16 23.67 -0.47
C ILE A 421 7.48 24.43 -0.58
N THR A 422 7.82 25.20 0.47
CA THR A 422 9.10 25.90 0.60
C THR A 422 10.11 25.08 1.40
N SER A 423 11.40 25.49 1.40
CA SER A 423 12.41 24.86 2.25
C SER A 423 12.07 25.01 3.74
N TYR A 424 11.50 26.16 4.15
CA TYR A 424 11.02 26.34 5.53
C TYR A 424 9.95 25.33 5.91
N PHE A 425 8.95 25.11 5.04
CA PHE A 425 7.91 24.11 5.27
C PHE A 425 8.50 22.69 5.34
N LYS A 426 9.43 22.36 4.40
CA LYS A 426 10.09 21.03 4.40
C LYS A 426 10.87 20.78 5.69
N GLU A 427 11.69 21.73 6.12
CA GLU A 427 12.46 21.63 7.36
C GLU A 427 11.54 21.49 8.58
N ALA A 428 10.46 22.28 8.66
CA ALA A 428 9.46 22.21 9.72
C ALA A 428 8.73 20.86 9.76
N TYR A 429 8.33 20.36 8.59
CA TYR A 429 7.60 19.09 8.45
C TYR A 429 8.49 17.88 8.79
N LEU A 430 9.68 17.81 8.18
CA LEU A 430 10.64 16.72 8.40
C LEU A 430 11.17 16.70 9.84
N GLY A 431 11.35 17.88 10.46
CA GLY A 431 11.70 18.02 11.86
C GLY A 431 10.54 17.70 12.83
N GLY A 432 9.34 17.46 12.33
CA GLY A 432 8.15 17.18 13.15
C GLY A 432 7.61 18.39 13.92
N LEU A 433 8.13 19.61 13.65
CA LEU A 433 7.80 20.82 14.41
C LEU A 433 6.34 21.22 14.27
N LEU A 434 5.70 20.94 13.12
CA LEU A 434 4.28 21.24 12.89
C LEU A 434 3.39 20.48 13.87
N PHE A 435 3.63 19.19 14.03
CA PHE A 435 2.87 18.33 14.93
C PHE A 435 3.18 18.62 16.40
N GLN A 436 4.47 18.83 16.72
CA GLN A 436 4.87 19.21 18.07
C GLN A 436 4.19 20.50 18.53
N TYR A 437 4.15 21.52 17.66
CA TYR A 437 3.43 22.75 17.96
C TYR A 437 1.93 22.54 18.13
N ALA A 438 1.30 21.76 17.25
CA ALA A 438 -0.12 21.45 17.35
C ALA A 438 -0.47 20.78 18.67
N TYR A 439 0.35 19.83 19.11
CA TYR A 439 0.16 19.13 20.38
C TYR A 439 0.39 20.04 21.61
N ASP A 440 1.44 20.87 21.58
CA ASP A 440 1.66 21.85 22.65
C ASP A 440 0.53 22.90 22.68
N TYR A 441 0.01 23.25 21.51
CA TYR A 441 -1.15 24.16 21.44
C TYR A 441 -2.40 23.53 22.07
N VAL A 442 -2.69 22.27 21.76
CA VAL A 442 -3.81 21.55 22.36
C VAL A 442 -3.64 21.43 23.87
N ASP A 443 -2.46 21.03 24.36
CA ASP A 443 -2.21 20.88 25.79
C ASP A 443 -2.43 22.18 26.56
N ASN A 444 -2.01 23.32 26.00
CA ASN A 444 -2.14 24.63 26.61
C ASN A 444 -3.56 25.23 26.52
N HIS A 445 -4.38 24.75 25.57
CA HIS A 445 -5.72 25.33 25.31
C HIS A 445 -6.83 24.28 25.41
N ARG A 446 -6.58 23.08 25.95
CA ARG A 446 -7.53 21.96 25.95
C ARG A 446 -8.91 22.30 26.52
N ILE A 447 -8.96 23.08 27.59
CA ILE A 447 -10.23 23.52 28.23
C ILE A 447 -11.05 24.38 27.28
N ASP A 448 -10.39 25.29 26.53
CA ASP A 448 -11.10 26.16 25.60
C ASP A 448 -11.50 25.41 24.32
N LEU A 449 -10.63 24.51 23.83
CA LEU A 449 -10.89 23.70 22.64
C LEU A 449 -12.00 22.67 22.87
N ALA A 450 -12.13 22.13 24.08
CA ALA A 450 -13.16 21.16 24.44
C ALA A 450 -14.62 21.73 24.38
N LYS A 451 -14.78 23.06 24.27
CA LYS A 451 -16.08 23.70 24.02
C LYS A 451 -16.61 23.45 22.61
N TYR A 452 -15.75 22.97 21.67
CA TYR A 452 -16.07 22.77 20.26
C TYR A 452 -16.09 21.28 19.96
N ASN A 453 -17.28 20.73 19.74
CA ASN A 453 -17.51 19.28 19.58
C ASN A 453 -17.72 18.84 18.12
N ASN A 454 -17.50 19.72 17.15
CA ASN A 454 -17.60 19.40 15.74
C ASN A 454 -16.59 20.20 14.90
N ILE A 455 -16.27 19.68 13.72
CA ILE A 455 -15.24 20.21 12.81
C ILE A 455 -15.51 21.67 12.40
N ASN A 456 -16.76 22.07 12.20
CA ASN A 456 -17.09 23.41 11.70
C ASN A 456 -16.83 24.48 12.77
N THR A 457 -17.30 24.24 13.99
CA THR A 457 -17.11 25.17 15.11
C THR A 457 -15.66 25.22 15.56
N LEU A 458 -14.98 24.06 15.63
CA LEU A 458 -13.55 23.99 15.99
C LEU A 458 -12.67 24.66 14.95
N SER A 459 -12.85 24.36 13.66
CA SER A 459 -12.06 25.00 12.59
C SER A 459 -12.30 26.51 12.51
N ALA A 460 -13.54 26.97 12.72
CA ALA A 460 -13.85 28.40 12.77
C ALA A 460 -13.15 29.10 13.94
N TYR A 461 -13.03 28.45 15.09
CA TYR A 461 -12.27 28.95 16.23
C TYR A 461 -10.78 29.04 15.91
N ILE A 462 -10.18 27.95 15.39
CA ILE A 462 -8.76 27.91 15.03
C ILE A 462 -8.41 28.98 13.99
N ASN A 463 -9.25 29.14 12.96
CA ASN A 463 -9.03 30.14 11.89
C ASN A 463 -9.05 31.59 12.39
N LYS A 464 -9.70 31.89 13.52
CA LYS A 464 -9.66 33.22 14.17
C LYS A 464 -8.37 33.46 14.93
N LYS A 465 -7.57 32.42 15.19
CA LYS A 465 -6.28 32.51 15.89
C LYS A 465 -5.15 32.66 14.87
N ASN A 466 -4.13 33.43 15.25
CA ASN A 466 -2.95 33.59 14.39
C ASN A 466 -2.00 32.39 14.56
N ILE A 467 -2.51 31.19 14.17
CA ILE A 467 -1.84 29.91 14.41
C ILE A 467 -0.48 29.82 13.74
N VAL A 468 -0.33 30.43 12.55
CA VAL A 468 0.92 30.40 11.77
C VAL A 468 1.99 31.29 12.41
N GLU A 469 1.61 32.43 12.95
CA GLU A 469 2.55 33.29 13.68
C GLU A 469 3.00 32.64 15.00
N GLY A 470 2.07 32.04 15.73
CA GLY A 470 2.37 31.23 16.92
C GLY A 470 3.35 30.10 16.60
N PHE A 471 3.11 29.38 15.49
CA PHE A 471 4.01 28.35 15.00
C PHE A 471 5.40 28.91 14.62
N ALA A 472 5.47 30.03 13.90
CA ALA A 472 6.74 30.62 13.48
C ALA A 472 7.61 31.00 14.68
N ASN A 473 7.01 31.54 15.74
CA ASN A 473 7.69 31.85 16.99
C ASN A 473 8.14 30.60 17.74
N TYR A 474 7.30 29.56 17.76
CA TYR A 474 7.63 28.25 18.34
C TYR A 474 8.82 27.61 17.60
N ALA A 475 8.76 27.54 16.28
CA ALA A 475 9.79 26.95 15.44
C ALA A 475 11.14 27.68 15.56
N ALA A 476 11.11 29.02 15.68
CA ALA A 476 12.31 29.83 15.90
C ALA A 476 12.97 29.48 17.26
N LYS A 477 12.19 29.29 18.32
CA LYS A 477 12.70 28.82 19.63
C LYS A 477 13.28 27.41 19.57
N ALA A 478 12.76 26.56 18.67
CA ALA A 478 13.25 25.21 18.40
C ALA A 478 14.46 25.19 17.43
N GLY A 479 15.01 26.35 17.04
CA GLY A 479 16.21 26.45 16.20
C GLY A 479 15.94 26.58 14.70
N LEU A 480 14.69 26.56 14.22
CA LEU A 480 14.35 26.77 12.82
C LEU A 480 14.37 28.27 12.51
N LYS A 481 15.35 28.71 11.73
CA LYS A 481 15.50 30.14 11.35
C LYS A 481 14.22 30.67 10.67
N ARG A 482 13.66 31.75 11.21
CA ARG A 482 12.47 32.40 10.65
C ARG A 482 12.75 32.99 9.25
N ARG A 483 11.85 32.70 8.28
CA ARG A 483 11.94 33.15 6.87
C ARG A 483 10.56 33.64 6.42
N ASN A 484 10.26 34.91 6.70
CA ASN A 484 8.90 35.48 6.54
C ASN A 484 8.28 35.25 5.14
N LEU A 485 9.04 35.45 4.06
CA LEU A 485 8.56 35.24 2.70
C LEU A 485 8.18 33.76 2.44
N MET A 486 8.96 32.81 2.97
CA MET A 486 8.66 31.39 2.82
C MET A 486 7.47 30.99 3.67
N ILE A 487 7.35 31.51 4.89
CA ILE A 487 6.18 31.32 5.77
C ILE A 487 4.91 31.81 5.06
N GLN A 488 4.96 33.00 4.46
CA GLN A 488 3.83 33.56 3.71
C GLN A 488 3.46 32.67 2.50
N ARG A 489 4.44 32.21 1.72
CA ARG A 489 4.19 31.27 0.60
C ARG A 489 3.62 29.94 1.06
N SER A 490 4.03 29.43 2.21
CA SER A 490 3.56 28.16 2.79
C SER A 490 2.33 28.31 3.68
N HIS A 491 1.78 29.52 3.83
CA HIS A 491 0.74 29.83 4.82
C HIS A 491 -0.43 28.83 4.78
N LYS A 492 -0.96 28.55 3.59
CA LYS A 492 -2.10 27.60 3.42
C LYS A 492 -1.73 26.18 3.90
N LEU A 493 -0.54 25.69 3.55
CA LEU A 493 -0.08 24.37 4.00
C LEU A 493 0.13 24.34 5.52
N LEU A 494 0.78 25.37 6.09
CA LEU A 494 0.99 25.47 7.53
C LEU A 494 -0.34 25.44 8.28
N VAL A 495 -1.33 26.25 7.86
CA VAL A 495 -2.68 26.23 8.43
C VAL A 495 -3.29 24.85 8.32
N THR A 496 -3.26 24.23 7.14
CA THR A 496 -3.90 22.92 6.92
C THR A 496 -3.30 21.86 7.83
N TYR A 497 -1.96 21.73 7.86
CA TYR A 497 -1.31 20.68 8.66
C TYR A 497 -1.47 20.88 10.16
N ILE A 498 -1.27 22.11 10.65
CA ILE A 498 -1.42 22.41 12.09
C ILE A 498 -2.87 22.22 12.53
N SER A 499 -3.82 22.79 11.77
CA SER A 499 -5.25 22.67 12.12
C SER A 499 -5.75 21.24 12.04
N SER A 500 -5.34 20.45 11.03
CA SER A 500 -5.68 19.02 10.96
C SER A 500 -5.17 18.25 12.17
N ALA A 501 -3.93 18.54 12.61
CA ALA A 501 -3.37 17.89 13.80
C ALA A 501 -4.13 18.26 15.09
N ILE A 502 -4.52 19.54 15.24
CA ILE A 502 -5.35 19.99 16.37
C ILE A 502 -6.73 19.32 16.34
N ILE A 503 -7.36 19.26 15.15
CA ILE A 503 -8.68 18.64 14.98
C ILE A 503 -8.61 17.13 15.27
N GLY A 504 -7.56 16.46 14.82
CA GLY A 504 -7.36 15.03 15.09
C GLY A 504 -7.16 14.70 16.56
N ASP A 505 -6.43 15.54 17.31
CA ASP A 505 -6.24 15.38 18.76
C ASP A 505 -7.54 15.63 19.55
N MET A 506 -8.33 16.63 19.11
CA MET A 506 -9.52 17.07 19.85
C MET A 506 -10.81 16.31 19.49
N LEU A 507 -10.93 15.85 18.24
CA LEU A 507 -12.10 15.12 17.74
C LEU A 507 -11.70 13.69 17.35
N ASP A 508 -11.31 13.48 16.10
CA ASP A 508 -10.76 12.20 15.62
C ASP A 508 -10.09 12.34 14.23
N ASP A 509 -9.54 11.20 13.71
CA ASP A 509 -8.85 11.16 12.43
C ASP A 509 -9.78 11.40 11.24
N ASN A 510 -11.06 11.06 11.38
CA ASN A 510 -12.08 11.27 10.35
C ASN A 510 -12.30 12.78 10.10
N GLU A 511 -12.46 13.57 11.17
CA GLU A 511 -12.60 15.02 11.09
C GLU A 511 -11.29 15.69 10.62
N ALA A 512 -10.13 15.17 11.03
CA ALA A 512 -8.83 15.65 10.54
C ALA A 512 -8.69 15.44 9.03
N ALA A 513 -9.03 14.25 8.53
CA ALA A 513 -9.04 13.94 7.10
C ALA A 513 -10.06 14.80 6.34
N GLN A 514 -11.25 14.97 6.88
CA GLN A 514 -12.27 15.84 6.30
C GLN A 514 -11.79 17.29 6.18
N TYR A 515 -11.08 17.80 7.19
CA TYR A 515 -10.53 19.16 7.14
C TYR A 515 -9.43 19.30 6.08
N ALA A 516 -8.49 18.37 6.04
CA ALA A 516 -7.39 18.35 5.07
C ALA A 516 -7.91 18.27 3.63
N ASN A 517 -8.91 17.44 3.39
CA ASN A 517 -9.48 17.19 2.07
C ASN A 517 -10.33 18.35 1.50
N ARG A 518 -10.68 19.35 2.31
CA ARG A 518 -11.39 20.57 1.81
C ARG A 518 -10.64 21.28 0.69
N THR A 519 -9.32 21.19 0.69
CA THR A 519 -8.47 21.84 -0.31
C THR A 519 -7.68 20.86 -1.19
N ASP A 520 -7.96 19.57 -1.08
CA ASP A 520 -7.28 18.53 -1.86
C ASP A 520 -7.73 18.55 -3.33
N PRO A 521 -6.80 18.73 -4.30
CA PRO A 521 -7.18 18.84 -5.72
C PRO A 521 -7.83 17.57 -6.28
N ALA A 522 -7.41 16.39 -5.85
CA ALA A 522 -7.94 15.12 -6.35
C ALA A 522 -9.35 14.86 -5.80
N VAL A 523 -9.60 15.14 -4.52
CA VAL A 523 -10.93 15.05 -3.91
C VAL A 523 -11.89 16.05 -4.56
N ASN A 524 -11.46 17.30 -4.75
CA ASN A 524 -12.27 18.33 -5.41
C ASN A 524 -12.56 17.97 -6.87
N LYS A 525 -11.60 17.37 -7.59
CA LYS A 525 -11.82 16.86 -8.94
C LYS A 525 -12.84 15.72 -8.96
N ALA A 526 -12.75 14.79 -8.00
CA ALA A 526 -13.70 13.68 -7.86
C ALA A 526 -15.13 14.19 -7.60
N ILE A 527 -15.28 15.16 -6.67
CA ILE A 527 -16.58 15.81 -6.42
C ILE A 527 -17.13 16.43 -7.69
N SER A 528 -16.29 17.16 -8.46
CA SER A 528 -16.72 17.80 -9.70
C SER A 528 -17.16 16.80 -10.78
N VAL A 529 -16.46 15.67 -10.91
CA VAL A 529 -16.82 14.58 -11.85
C VAL A 529 -18.14 13.96 -11.44
N LEU A 530 -18.33 13.66 -10.17
CA LEU A 530 -19.56 13.08 -9.65
C LEU A 530 -20.76 14.06 -9.70
N ALA A 531 -20.52 15.36 -9.78
CA ALA A 531 -21.57 16.36 -9.93
C ALA A 531 -22.15 16.41 -11.36
N THR A 532 -21.41 15.90 -12.36
CA THR A 532 -21.86 15.91 -13.77
C THR A 532 -22.83 14.76 -14.06
N SER A 533 -23.61 14.88 -15.15
CA SER A 533 -24.47 13.80 -15.67
C SER A 533 -23.66 12.61 -16.20
N ASN A 534 -22.37 12.79 -16.50
CA ASN A 534 -21.45 11.78 -17.03
C ASN A 534 -20.53 11.21 -15.94
N ALA A 535 -21.08 10.85 -14.79
CA ALA A 535 -20.34 10.27 -13.67
C ALA A 535 -19.77 8.86 -13.98
N PHE A 536 -20.28 8.19 -15.02
CA PHE A 536 -19.77 6.89 -15.49
C PHE A 536 -18.85 7.07 -16.70
N PRO A 537 -17.83 6.20 -16.85
CA PRO A 537 -17.01 6.18 -18.06
C PRO A 537 -17.83 6.02 -19.33
N GLN A 538 -17.45 6.75 -20.39
CA GLN A 538 -18.13 6.73 -21.68
C GLN A 538 -17.29 5.97 -22.71
N ALA A 539 -17.96 5.30 -23.66
CA ALA A 539 -17.28 4.73 -24.82
C ALA A 539 -16.53 5.83 -25.60
N PRO A 540 -15.35 5.53 -26.18
CA PRO A 540 -14.66 6.48 -27.02
C PRO A 540 -15.58 6.97 -28.16
N HIS A 541 -15.66 8.28 -28.36
CA HIS A 541 -16.32 8.80 -29.53
C HIS A 541 -15.62 8.25 -30.78
N LYS A 542 -16.33 7.47 -31.60
CA LYS A 542 -15.84 7.10 -32.94
C LYS A 542 -15.62 8.40 -33.69
N SER A 543 -14.38 8.67 -34.12
CA SER A 543 -14.15 9.78 -35.03
C SER A 543 -15.07 9.61 -36.25
N ARG A 544 -15.58 10.71 -36.82
CA ARG A 544 -16.45 10.64 -38.03
C ARG A 544 -15.85 9.75 -39.11
N GLU A 545 -14.54 9.73 -39.28
CA GLU A 545 -13.82 8.85 -40.22
C GLU A 545 -13.96 7.35 -39.88
N GLN A 546 -13.94 6.95 -38.63
CA GLN A 546 -14.13 5.55 -38.22
C GLN A 546 -15.59 5.11 -38.33
N ALA A 547 -16.54 6.02 -38.12
CA ALA A 547 -17.96 5.76 -38.35
C ALA A 547 -18.22 5.50 -39.82
N TRP A 548 -17.61 6.28 -40.73
CA TRP A 548 -17.72 6.07 -42.20
C TRP A 548 -17.05 4.77 -42.65
N ALA A 549 -15.88 4.41 -42.09
CA ALA A 549 -15.21 3.14 -42.42
C ALA A 549 -16.02 1.91 -41.98
N THR A 550 -16.84 2.03 -40.95
CA THR A 550 -17.72 0.94 -40.47
C THR A 550 -18.98 0.82 -41.38
N ILE A 551 -19.51 1.92 -41.84
CA ILE A 551 -20.64 1.95 -42.78
C ILE A 551 -20.23 1.41 -44.16
N CYS A 552 -19.00 1.68 -44.61
CA CYS A 552 -18.47 1.17 -45.88
C CYS A 552 -18.09 -0.32 -45.87
N ARG A 553 -18.05 -0.99 -44.71
CA ARG A 553 -17.77 -2.44 -44.59
C ARG A 553 -19.01 -3.34 -44.59
N VAL A 554 -20.22 -2.79 -44.65
CA VAL A 554 -21.42 -3.59 -44.88
C VAL A 554 -21.41 -4.01 -46.35
N LYS A 555 -21.20 -5.30 -46.62
CA LYS A 555 -21.18 -5.89 -47.98
C LYS A 555 -22.45 -5.46 -48.75
N PRO A 556 -22.30 -5.03 -50.01
CA PRO A 556 -23.46 -4.72 -50.85
C PRO A 556 -24.06 -6.03 -51.37
N ASN A 557 -25.12 -6.49 -50.74
CA ASN A 557 -26.04 -7.42 -51.35
C ASN A 557 -27.43 -6.79 -51.31
N THR A 558 -27.64 -5.81 -52.18
CA THR A 558 -28.93 -5.46 -52.78
C THR A 558 -28.68 -4.35 -53.79
N HIS A 559 -29.13 -4.56 -55.03
CA HIS A 559 -29.17 -3.59 -56.11
C HIS A 559 -29.98 -2.36 -55.69
N PHE A 560 -29.31 -1.24 -55.46
CA PHE A 560 -29.92 0.10 -55.56
C PHE A 560 -28.89 1.03 -56.21
N ALA A 561 -29.22 1.43 -57.46
CA ALA A 561 -28.44 2.38 -58.22
C ALA A 561 -28.61 3.78 -57.62
N TRP A 562 -27.52 4.40 -57.19
CA TRP A 562 -27.46 5.83 -56.86
C TRP A 562 -26.66 6.55 -57.93
N SER A 563 -27.38 7.28 -58.79
CA SER A 563 -26.79 8.30 -59.63
C SER A 563 -26.57 9.57 -58.79
N PHE A 564 -25.37 9.82 -58.33
CA PHE A 564 -24.95 11.14 -57.89
C PHE A 564 -23.57 11.47 -58.46
N GLY A 565 -23.50 12.63 -59.12
CA GLY A 565 -22.42 13.07 -59.97
C GLY A 565 -21.09 13.25 -59.23
N ARG A 566 -19.98 12.86 -59.88
CA ARG A 566 -18.58 12.93 -59.46
C ARG A 566 -18.04 14.33 -59.10
N ASN A 567 -18.76 15.41 -59.38
CA ASN A 567 -18.25 16.78 -59.23
C ASN A 567 -18.49 17.42 -57.85
N THR A 568 -19.34 16.84 -57.01
CA THR A 568 -19.59 17.39 -55.65
C THR A 568 -18.59 16.90 -54.62
N PHE A 569 -17.90 15.78 -54.90
CA PHE A 569 -16.95 15.17 -53.96
C PHE A 569 -15.56 15.85 -53.97
N LEU A 570 -15.14 16.40 -55.13
CA LEU A 570 -13.86 17.09 -55.29
C LEU A 570 -13.86 18.51 -54.68
N ASN A 571 -15.02 19.18 -54.68
CA ASN A 571 -15.13 20.55 -54.11
C ASN A 571 -15.13 20.59 -52.57
N LEU A 572 -15.56 19.51 -51.89
CA LEU A 572 -15.51 19.41 -50.42
C LEU A 572 -14.10 19.08 -49.89
N LEU A 573 -13.26 18.39 -50.67
CA LEU A 573 -11.87 18.10 -50.34
C LEU A 573 -10.90 19.30 -50.49
N GLN A 574 -11.24 20.27 -51.37
CA GLN A 574 -10.47 21.50 -51.54
C GLN A 574 -10.76 22.55 -50.47
N GLN A 575 -11.96 22.61 -49.91
CA GLN A 575 -12.28 23.53 -48.79
C GLN A 575 -11.69 23.11 -47.42
N ALA A 576 -11.38 21.82 -47.21
CA ALA A 576 -10.78 21.34 -45.99
C ALA A 576 -9.26 21.59 -45.89
N LYS A 577 -8.58 21.96 -46.98
CA LYS A 577 -7.13 22.21 -47.03
C LYS A 577 -6.70 23.67 -46.75
N CYS A 578 -7.65 24.61 -46.63
CA CYS A 578 -7.31 26.04 -46.50
C CYS A 578 -7.30 26.62 -45.09
N ASN A 579 -7.56 25.84 -44.03
CA ASN A 579 -7.63 26.39 -42.65
C ASN A 579 -6.63 25.78 -41.64
N ALA A 580 -5.40 25.49 -42.06
CA ALA A 580 -4.31 25.17 -41.13
C ALA A 580 -3.11 26.07 -41.40
N ARG A 581 -3.02 27.18 -40.67
CA ARG A 581 -1.76 27.93 -40.52
C ARG A 581 -1.23 27.75 -39.08
N PRO A 582 0.08 27.52 -38.92
CA PRO A 582 0.69 27.32 -37.60
C PRO A 582 0.98 28.65 -36.93
N HIS A 583 0.62 28.78 -35.66
CA HIS A 583 1.09 29.88 -34.82
C HIS A 583 2.37 29.50 -34.10
N ASN A 584 3.33 30.44 -34.19
CA ASN A 584 4.68 30.45 -33.63
C ASN A 584 4.76 30.13 -32.14
N THR A 585 5.71 29.28 -31.79
CA THR A 585 6.27 29.15 -30.44
C THR A 585 7.47 30.08 -30.27
N PRO A 586 7.59 30.79 -29.14
CA PRO A 586 8.85 31.45 -28.77
C PRO A 586 9.75 30.46 -28.01
N SER A 587 11.01 30.45 -28.42
CA SER A 587 12.13 29.76 -27.78
C SER A 587 12.42 30.31 -26.39
N LEU A 588 12.48 29.48 -25.38
CA LEU A 588 13.12 29.78 -24.09
C LEU A 588 14.43 28.99 -24.00
N LYS A 589 15.53 29.72 -24.23
CA LYS A 589 16.88 29.33 -23.82
C LYS A 589 17.13 29.85 -22.40
N HIS A 590 17.87 29.04 -21.63
CA HIS A 590 18.55 29.27 -20.34
C HIS A 590 17.70 29.33 -19.07
N LEU A 591 17.81 28.22 -18.34
CA LEU A 591 18.12 28.27 -16.90
C LEU A 591 18.72 26.92 -16.51
N ASN A 592 20.04 26.85 -16.50
CA ASN A 592 20.83 25.89 -15.78
C ASN A 592 20.63 26.15 -14.29
N ASP A 593 20.02 25.23 -13.56
CA ASP A 593 20.31 25.05 -12.15
C ASP A 593 20.11 23.57 -11.76
N LYS A 594 21.06 23.13 -10.96
CA LYS A 594 21.44 21.77 -10.60
C LYS A 594 20.33 20.90 -10.02
N PRO A 595 20.46 19.56 -10.09
CA PRO A 595 19.44 18.61 -9.67
C PRO A 595 19.26 18.61 -8.16
N LEU A 596 18.02 18.76 -7.71
CA LEU A 596 17.58 18.54 -6.34
C LEU A 596 17.51 17.04 -6.06
N TYR A 597 18.62 16.48 -5.64
CA TYR A 597 18.70 15.16 -5.04
C TYR A 597 18.12 15.18 -3.62
N ALA A 598 17.52 14.06 -3.32
CA ALA A 598 17.16 13.53 -2.02
C ALA A 598 15.89 14.09 -1.39
N LEU A 599 14.99 13.17 -1.14
CA LEU A 599 14.70 12.62 0.16
C LEU A 599 13.39 11.85 0.05
N CYS A 600 13.51 10.54 -0.08
CA CYS A 600 12.50 9.65 0.46
C CYS A 600 12.65 9.75 1.99
N PRO A 601 11.75 10.37 2.73
CA PRO A 601 11.85 10.33 4.17
C PRO A 601 11.52 8.90 4.57
N LYS A 602 12.45 8.24 5.28
CA LYS A 602 12.06 7.15 6.16
C LYS A 602 10.84 7.65 6.92
N ARG A 603 9.70 7.01 6.68
CA ARG A 603 8.43 7.33 7.31
C ARG A 603 8.65 7.40 8.83
N ARG A 604 8.62 8.60 9.41
CA ARG A 604 8.30 8.72 10.83
C ARG A 604 6.80 8.51 10.93
N HIS A 605 6.43 7.25 10.97
CA HIS A 605 5.04 6.88 11.18
C HIS A 605 4.65 7.18 12.62
N PHE A 606 3.46 7.69 12.79
CA PHE A 606 2.73 7.44 14.02
C PHE A 606 2.67 5.93 14.18
N VAL A 607 3.18 5.42 15.27
CA VAL A 607 3.22 4.00 15.51
C VAL A 607 2.02 3.68 16.37
N ASN A 608 1.15 2.80 15.88
CA ASN A 608 0.10 2.17 16.68
C ASN A 608 0.75 1.07 17.52
N ILE A 609 0.61 1.12 18.83
CA ILE A 609 1.04 0.10 19.79
C ILE A 609 -0.11 -0.33 20.69
#